data_276ff44c4df4b012494d19f989eb2cc7
#
_entry.id   276ff44c4df4b012494d19f989eb2cc7
#
_cell.length_a   1.000
_cell.length_b   1.000
_cell.length_c   1.000
_cell.angle_alpha   90.00
_cell.angle_beta   90.00
_cell.angle_gamma   90.00
#
_symmetry.space_group_name_H-M   'P 1'
#
loop_
_entity.id
_entity.type
_entity.pdbx_description
1 polymer ?
#
loop_
_entity_poly.entity_id
_entity_poly.type
_entity_poly.pdbx_seq_one_letter_code
_entity_poly.pdbx_strand_id
1 'polypeptide(L)'
;EGQEEVENVKHMVAIASGKGGVGKSTVAVNLAVALANMGYKVGLADADVYGPSVPKMTGTEGVQPEVYVSNEGKSDQKELIMPVVKYGVKWMSIGYFAQPEQALIWRGPMACNALKQMVEQVHWDPLDFLLIDLPPGTGDIHISLVQDMPLSGALIVSTPQDVALADVEKGVNLFRNEKIDKKIFGLVENMAYFTPEDLPDRKYYIFGKDGCKRMADKYGIPLLGQIPIVQGIREGGDNGVPSSASGGIIGEAFADLARKLVAEVEKA
;
A
#
# COMPACT_ATOMS: atom_id res chain seq x y z
N GLU A 1 -4.18 13.31 22.43
CA GLU A 1 -3.92 11.97 23.04
C GLU A 1 -3.63 10.86 22.02
N GLY A 2 -3.93 11.03 20.72
CA GLY A 2 -3.57 10.08 19.66
C GLY A 2 -2.24 10.36 18.94
N GLN A 3 -1.51 11.39 19.31
CA GLN A 3 -0.28 11.79 18.65
C GLN A 3 0.96 10.97 19.08
N GLU A 4 0.98 10.43 20.28
CA GLU A 4 2.18 9.74 20.79
C GLU A 4 2.48 8.41 20.10
N GLU A 5 1.48 7.67 19.63
CA GLU A 5 1.70 6.38 18.96
C GLU A 5 2.10 6.51 17.50
N VAL A 6 1.76 7.63 16.88
CA VAL A 6 2.17 7.96 15.52
C VAL A 6 3.59 8.57 15.50
N GLU A 7 4.09 9.07 16.60
CA GLU A 7 5.46 9.59 16.74
C GLU A 7 6.54 8.54 16.47
N ASN A 8 6.21 7.26 16.59
CA ASN A 8 7.13 6.16 16.31
C ASN A 8 7.22 5.76 14.83
N VAL A 9 6.46 6.38 13.95
CA VAL A 9 6.50 6.15 12.50
C VAL A 9 7.15 7.33 11.81
N LYS A 10 8.30 7.10 11.18
CA LYS A 10 9.01 8.18 10.46
C LYS A 10 8.25 8.65 9.23
N HIS A 11 7.79 7.71 8.41
CA HIS A 11 7.14 8.00 7.14
C HIS A 11 5.89 7.15 6.98
N MET A 12 4.75 7.80 6.89
CA MET A 12 3.46 7.17 6.61
C MET A 12 3.08 7.48 5.17
N VAL A 13 3.00 6.45 4.34
CA VAL A 13 2.79 6.58 2.90
C VAL A 13 1.49 5.89 2.50
N ALA A 14 0.55 6.65 1.95
CA ALA A 14 -0.68 6.10 1.39
C ALA A 14 -0.41 5.50 0.00
N ILE A 15 -0.98 4.33 -0.25
CA ILE A 15 -1.00 3.70 -1.57
C ILE A 15 -2.43 3.79 -2.08
N ALA A 16 -2.62 4.55 -3.14
CA ALA A 16 -3.94 4.87 -3.69
C ALA A 16 -4.06 4.47 -5.16
N SER A 17 -5.29 4.30 -5.61
CA SER A 17 -5.62 4.16 -7.03
C SER A 17 -6.94 4.84 -7.32
N GLY A 18 -7.09 5.38 -8.53
CA GLY A 18 -8.34 6.01 -8.96
C GLY A 18 -9.48 5.01 -9.15
N LYS A 19 -9.17 3.74 -9.42
CA LYS A 19 -10.15 2.65 -9.57
C LYS A 19 -9.57 1.31 -9.15
N GLY A 20 -10.44 0.30 -9.03
CA GLY A 20 -10.05 -1.08 -8.78
C GLY A 20 -9.44 -1.78 -10.01
N GLY A 21 -8.80 -2.91 -9.80
CA GLY A 21 -8.26 -3.76 -10.87
C GLY A 21 -6.91 -3.31 -11.42
N VAL A 22 -6.23 -2.34 -10.82
CA VAL A 22 -4.89 -1.89 -11.24
C VAL A 22 -3.73 -2.60 -10.52
N GLY A 23 -4.04 -3.52 -9.61
CA GLY A 23 -3.03 -4.26 -8.85
C GLY A 23 -2.39 -3.46 -7.70
N LYS A 24 -3.12 -2.51 -7.13
CA LYS A 24 -2.64 -1.64 -6.06
C LYS A 24 -2.12 -2.43 -4.85
N SER A 25 -2.87 -3.39 -4.36
CA SER A 25 -2.47 -4.19 -3.18
C SER A 25 -1.25 -5.07 -3.46
N THR A 26 -1.14 -5.62 -4.67
CA THR A 26 0.07 -6.34 -5.10
C THR A 26 1.30 -5.44 -5.05
N VAL A 27 1.17 -4.21 -5.54
CA VAL A 27 2.26 -3.22 -5.47
C VAL A 27 2.58 -2.88 -4.01
N ALA A 28 1.58 -2.63 -3.18
CA ALA A 28 1.78 -2.30 -1.77
C ALA A 28 2.52 -3.41 -1.00
N VAL A 29 2.08 -4.65 -1.15
CA VAL A 29 2.70 -5.82 -0.49
C VAL A 29 4.15 -6.00 -0.93
N ASN A 30 4.41 -5.98 -2.24
CA ASN A 30 5.76 -6.18 -2.76
C ASN A 30 6.70 -5.01 -2.44
N LEU A 31 6.20 -3.78 -2.43
CA LEU A 31 6.95 -2.61 -1.99
C LEU A 31 7.35 -2.72 -0.51
N ALA A 32 6.42 -3.15 0.34
CA ALA A 32 6.71 -3.36 1.76
C ALA A 32 7.83 -4.39 1.97
N VAL A 33 7.75 -5.53 1.28
CA VAL A 33 8.80 -6.57 1.34
C VAL A 33 10.13 -6.05 0.79
N ALA A 34 10.11 -5.31 -0.31
CA ALA A 34 11.32 -4.72 -0.90
C ALA A 34 11.99 -3.72 0.06
N LEU A 35 11.24 -2.86 0.72
CA LEU A 35 11.76 -1.94 1.74
C LEU A 35 12.38 -2.70 2.93
N ALA A 36 11.71 -3.75 3.39
CA ALA A 36 12.23 -4.61 4.47
C ALA A 36 13.54 -5.30 4.06
N ASN A 37 13.64 -5.77 2.82
CA ASN A 37 14.86 -6.36 2.28
C ASN A 37 16.03 -5.37 2.22
N MET A 38 15.75 -4.08 2.16
CA MET A 38 16.77 -3.01 2.23
C MET A 38 17.21 -2.70 3.67
N GLY A 39 16.61 -3.34 4.67
CA GLY A 39 16.94 -3.14 6.09
C GLY A 39 16.05 -2.13 6.81
N TYR A 40 15.03 -1.58 6.17
CA TYR A 40 14.08 -0.69 6.83
C TYR A 40 13.08 -1.46 7.70
N LYS A 41 12.63 -0.81 8.76
CA LYS A 41 11.53 -1.30 9.60
C LYS A 41 10.22 -0.89 8.96
N VAL A 42 9.45 -1.86 8.51
CA VAL A 42 8.27 -1.63 7.67
C VAL A 42 7.02 -2.27 8.28
N GLY A 43 5.94 -1.51 8.27
CA GLY A 43 4.58 -2.00 8.51
C GLY A 43 3.69 -1.71 7.31
N LEU A 44 2.64 -2.49 7.18
CA LEU A 44 1.58 -2.26 6.20
C LEU A 44 0.22 -2.46 6.86
N ALA A 45 -0.62 -1.43 6.80
CA ALA A 45 -2.02 -1.47 7.20
C ALA A 45 -2.90 -1.59 5.95
N ASP A 46 -3.61 -2.72 5.85
CA ASP A 46 -4.56 -2.99 4.76
C ASP A 46 -5.94 -2.47 5.14
N ALA A 47 -6.28 -1.32 4.59
CA ALA A 47 -7.56 -0.64 4.78
C ALA A 47 -8.55 -0.89 3.63
N ASP A 48 -8.24 -1.79 2.70
CA ASP A 48 -9.13 -2.14 1.60
C ASP A 48 -10.29 -3.02 2.08
N VAL A 49 -11.36 -2.36 2.49
CA VAL A 49 -12.56 -3.02 3.03
C VAL A 49 -13.36 -3.79 1.97
N TYR A 50 -13.15 -3.49 0.69
CA TYR A 50 -13.90 -4.08 -0.42
C TYR A 50 -13.27 -5.35 -0.97
N GLY A 51 -12.03 -5.64 -0.62
CA GLY A 51 -11.31 -6.83 -1.06
C GLY A 51 -9.98 -6.97 -0.32
N PRO A 52 -10.00 -7.34 0.98
CA PRO A 52 -8.78 -7.45 1.76
C PRO A 52 -7.92 -8.60 1.26
N SER A 53 -7.06 -8.32 0.29
CA SER A 53 -6.23 -9.31 -0.41
C SER A 53 -4.87 -9.55 0.24
N VAL A 54 -4.45 -8.67 1.16
CA VAL A 54 -3.14 -8.77 1.81
C VAL A 54 -2.96 -10.09 2.57
N PRO A 55 -3.92 -10.60 3.37
CA PRO A 55 -3.75 -11.89 4.04
C PRO A 55 -3.48 -13.04 3.05
N LYS A 56 -4.17 -13.07 1.92
CA LYS A 56 -3.95 -14.09 0.89
C LYS A 56 -2.57 -13.96 0.27
N MET A 57 -2.15 -12.76 -0.10
CA MET A 57 -0.86 -12.47 -0.74
C MET A 57 0.34 -12.78 0.16
N THR A 58 0.16 -12.74 1.46
CA THR A 58 1.21 -12.97 2.45
C THR A 58 1.12 -14.36 3.10
N GLY A 59 0.10 -15.14 2.76
CA GLY A 59 -0.12 -16.45 3.37
C GLY A 59 -0.48 -16.38 4.85
N THR A 60 -1.20 -15.33 5.23
CA THR A 60 -1.62 -15.09 6.63
C THR A 60 -3.14 -15.15 6.81
N GLU A 61 -3.86 -15.76 5.85
CA GLU A 61 -5.30 -15.99 5.98
C GLU A 61 -5.61 -16.80 7.24
N GLY A 62 -6.68 -16.39 7.92
CA GLY A 62 -7.15 -17.07 9.13
C GLY A 62 -6.32 -16.79 10.38
N VAL A 63 -5.25 -16.01 10.30
CA VAL A 63 -4.50 -15.59 11.47
C VAL A 63 -5.35 -14.61 12.28
N GLN A 64 -5.42 -14.84 13.58
CA GLN A 64 -6.05 -13.91 14.52
C GLN A 64 -4.97 -13.14 15.26
N PRO A 65 -4.88 -11.82 15.09
CA PRO A 65 -3.91 -11.01 15.81
C PRO A 65 -4.10 -11.10 17.33
N GLU A 66 -2.99 -11.20 18.05
CA GLU A 66 -3.00 -11.21 19.49
C GLU A 66 -3.24 -9.81 20.05
N VAL A 67 -3.86 -9.72 21.23
CA VAL A 67 -4.06 -8.48 21.95
C VAL A 67 -3.08 -8.45 23.12
N TYR A 68 -2.34 -7.37 23.21
CA TYR A 68 -1.41 -7.10 24.32
C TYR A 68 -1.98 -6.01 25.21
N VAL A 69 -1.94 -6.24 26.52
CA VAL A 69 -2.38 -5.26 27.50
C VAL A 69 -1.16 -4.59 28.10
N SER A 70 -0.97 -3.30 27.81
CA SER A 70 0.06 -2.50 28.44
C SER A 70 -0.44 -1.89 29.75
N ASN A 71 0.43 -1.75 30.74
CA ASN A 71 0.11 -1.16 32.04
C ASN A 71 -1.10 -1.83 32.74
N GLU A 72 -1.18 -3.16 32.65
CA GLU A 72 -2.26 -3.94 33.28
C GLU A 72 -2.51 -3.54 34.72
N GLY A 73 -3.77 -3.25 35.04
CA GLY A 73 -4.18 -2.83 36.37
C GLY A 73 -3.87 -1.38 36.75
N LYS A 74 -3.36 -0.56 35.84
CA LYS A 74 -3.13 0.87 36.04
C LYS A 74 -4.20 1.71 35.33
N SER A 75 -4.30 2.98 35.70
CA SER A 75 -5.28 3.91 35.14
C SER A 75 -5.03 4.24 33.65
N ASP A 76 -3.82 3.98 33.17
CA ASP A 76 -3.37 4.17 31.78
C ASP A 76 -3.25 2.85 31.01
N GLN A 77 -3.97 1.82 31.45
CA GLN A 77 -4.03 0.53 30.76
C GLN A 77 -4.53 0.74 29.32
N LYS A 78 -3.79 0.21 28.36
CA LYS A 78 -4.15 0.20 26.94
C LYS A 78 -4.13 -1.21 26.40
N GLU A 79 -5.11 -1.51 25.56
CA GLU A 79 -5.10 -2.73 24.75
C GLU A 79 -4.51 -2.39 23.38
N LEU A 80 -3.46 -3.10 23.01
CA LEU A 80 -2.79 -2.95 21.71
C LEU A 80 -2.91 -4.26 20.93
N ILE A 81 -3.14 -4.11 19.63
CA ILE A 81 -3.22 -5.25 18.72
C ILE A 81 -1.81 -5.52 18.20
N MET A 82 -1.37 -6.77 18.28
CA MET A 82 -0.06 -7.16 17.78
C MET A 82 -0.13 -7.41 16.28
N PRO A 83 0.75 -6.81 15.48
CA PRO A 83 0.78 -7.08 14.04
C PRO A 83 1.29 -8.49 13.76
N VAL A 84 0.88 -9.03 12.62
CA VAL A 84 1.40 -10.30 12.11
C VAL A 84 2.76 -10.04 11.46
N VAL A 85 3.80 -10.75 11.87
CA VAL A 85 5.16 -10.57 11.34
C VAL A 85 5.48 -11.67 10.34
N LYS A 86 5.76 -11.31 9.11
CA LYS A 86 6.19 -12.23 8.05
C LYS A 86 6.95 -11.47 6.96
N TYR A 87 7.92 -12.11 6.33
CA TYR A 87 8.78 -11.50 5.30
C TYR A 87 9.50 -10.21 5.75
N GLY A 88 9.79 -10.09 7.04
CA GLY A 88 10.41 -8.90 7.63
C GLY A 88 9.49 -7.69 7.75
N VAL A 89 8.20 -7.85 7.52
CA VAL A 89 7.18 -6.79 7.56
C VAL A 89 6.15 -7.09 8.65
N LYS A 90 5.66 -6.04 9.28
CA LYS A 90 4.54 -6.09 10.22
C LYS A 90 3.24 -5.81 9.47
N TRP A 91 2.37 -6.80 9.41
CA TRP A 91 1.10 -6.74 8.67
C TRP A 91 -0.06 -6.54 9.61
N MET A 92 -0.97 -5.66 9.24
CA MET A 92 -2.29 -5.57 9.83
C MET A 92 -3.31 -5.41 8.70
N SER A 93 -4.36 -6.20 8.74
CA SER A 93 -5.41 -6.16 7.72
C SER A 93 -6.78 -6.21 8.39
N ILE A 94 -7.70 -5.46 7.82
CA ILE A 94 -9.11 -5.57 8.17
C ILE A 94 -9.64 -6.99 7.91
N GLY A 95 -9.02 -7.71 6.97
CA GLY A 95 -9.33 -9.10 6.67
C GLY A 95 -9.08 -10.08 7.81
N TYR A 96 -8.26 -9.72 8.79
CA TYR A 96 -8.05 -10.56 9.99
C TYR A 96 -9.25 -10.55 10.95
N PHE A 97 -10.10 -9.54 10.88
CA PHE A 97 -11.24 -9.32 11.77
C PHE A 97 -12.59 -9.53 11.09
N ALA A 98 -12.63 -9.49 9.76
CA ALA A 98 -13.85 -9.59 8.98
C ALA A 98 -14.10 -11.05 8.56
N GLN A 99 -15.26 -11.60 8.93
CA GLN A 99 -15.79 -12.78 8.24
C GLN A 99 -16.14 -12.37 6.80
N PRO A 100 -15.93 -13.24 5.78
CA PRO A 100 -16.24 -12.89 4.38
C PRO A 100 -17.67 -12.37 4.17
N GLU A 101 -18.62 -12.86 4.96
CA GLU A 101 -20.02 -12.42 4.91
C GLU A 101 -20.25 -11.05 5.54
N GLN A 102 -19.33 -10.55 6.36
CA GLN A 102 -19.42 -9.25 7.04
C GLN A 102 -18.74 -8.12 6.27
N ALA A 103 -17.97 -8.39 5.23
CA ALA A 103 -17.27 -7.39 4.43
C ALA A 103 -18.21 -6.34 3.81
N LEU A 104 -19.50 -6.67 3.62
CA LEU A 104 -20.52 -5.75 3.12
C LEU A 104 -20.98 -4.70 4.15
N ILE A 105 -20.61 -4.85 5.42
CA ILE A 105 -21.06 -3.97 6.52
C ILE A 105 -20.11 -2.77 6.70
N TRP A 106 -18.89 -2.85 6.18
CA TRP A 106 -17.87 -1.80 6.32
C TRP A 106 -18.12 -0.66 5.32
N ARG A 107 -19.04 0.23 5.65
CA ARG A 107 -19.38 1.39 4.82
C ARG A 107 -19.12 2.70 5.58
N GLY A 108 -18.57 3.68 4.87
CA GLY A 108 -18.44 5.06 5.36
C GLY A 108 -17.72 5.19 6.71
N PRO A 109 -18.41 5.67 7.76
CA PRO A 109 -17.79 5.94 9.05
C PRO A 109 -17.11 4.73 9.71
N MET A 110 -17.60 3.52 9.46
CA MET A 110 -17.00 2.29 9.99
C MET A 110 -15.64 2.01 9.37
N ALA A 111 -15.47 2.26 8.07
CA ALA A 111 -14.20 2.12 7.39
C ALA A 111 -13.16 3.11 7.93
N CYS A 112 -13.56 4.36 8.16
CA CYS A 112 -12.70 5.38 8.75
C CYS A 112 -12.27 5.02 10.17
N ASN A 113 -13.18 4.54 11.00
CA ASN A 113 -12.88 4.10 12.36
C ASN A 113 -11.94 2.89 12.38
N ALA A 114 -12.16 1.91 11.49
CA ALA A 114 -11.30 0.74 11.38
C ALA A 114 -9.88 1.13 10.96
N LEU A 115 -9.73 2.02 9.99
CA LEU A 115 -8.42 2.50 9.57
C LEU A 115 -7.72 3.26 10.71
N LYS A 116 -8.43 4.13 11.41
CA LYS A 116 -7.90 4.85 12.57
C LYS A 116 -7.42 3.88 13.64
N GLN A 117 -8.18 2.85 13.95
CA GLN A 117 -7.79 1.82 14.91
C GLN A 117 -6.56 1.03 14.44
N MET A 118 -6.47 0.68 13.15
CA MET A 118 -5.30 -0.01 12.61
C MET A 118 -4.02 0.83 12.67
N VAL A 119 -4.14 2.15 12.61
CA VAL A 119 -2.98 3.04 12.73
C VAL A 119 -2.63 3.29 14.20
N GLU A 120 -3.61 3.56 15.05
CA GLU A 120 -3.39 4.01 16.42
C GLU A 120 -3.33 2.89 17.46
N GLN A 121 -4.04 1.77 17.27
CA GLN A 121 -4.17 0.71 18.27
C GLN A 121 -3.31 -0.53 17.99
N VAL A 122 -2.53 -0.51 16.93
CA VAL A 122 -1.57 -1.58 16.62
C VAL A 122 -0.22 -1.24 17.22
N HIS A 123 0.39 -2.23 17.86
CA HIS A 123 1.73 -2.09 18.42
C HIS A 123 2.78 -2.20 17.29
N TRP A 124 2.95 -1.11 16.55
CA TRP A 124 3.86 -1.08 15.40
C TRP A 124 5.34 -1.13 15.79
N ASP A 125 5.71 -0.67 17.01
CA ASP A 125 7.08 -0.31 17.38
C ASP A 125 7.65 0.79 16.48
N PRO A 126 8.85 1.28 16.72
CA PRO A 126 9.44 2.23 15.79
C PRO A 126 9.52 1.68 14.38
N LEU A 127 8.90 2.37 13.42
CA LEU A 127 8.92 2.06 12.01
C LEU A 127 9.60 3.16 11.21
N ASP A 128 10.35 2.77 10.18
CA ASP A 128 10.82 3.69 9.14
C ASP A 128 9.69 4.03 8.18
N PHE A 129 8.89 3.03 7.80
CA PHE A 129 7.76 3.18 6.88
C PHE A 129 6.53 2.44 7.39
N LEU A 130 5.40 3.12 7.39
CA LEU A 130 4.09 2.50 7.48
C LEU A 130 3.35 2.79 6.17
N LEU A 131 3.10 1.73 5.40
CA LEU A 131 2.33 1.82 4.16
C LEU A 131 0.85 1.61 4.49
N ILE A 132 -0.01 2.47 3.95
CA ILE A 132 -1.45 2.38 4.09
C ILE A 132 -2.04 1.99 2.74
N ASP A 133 -2.50 0.75 2.62
CA ASP A 133 -3.18 0.27 1.42
C ASP A 133 -4.65 0.70 1.46
N LEU A 134 -4.97 1.78 0.74
CA LEU A 134 -6.30 2.37 0.72
C LEU A 134 -7.27 1.56 -0.13
N PRO A 135 -8.59 1.64 0.16
CA PRO A 135 -9.59 1.17 -0.80
C PRO A 135 -9.43 1.86 -2.15
N PRO A 136 -9.76 1.19 -3.26
CA PRO A 136 -9.74 1.83 -4.57
C PRO A 136 -10.78 2.95 -4.64
N GLY A 137 -10.44 4.02 -5.36
CA GLY A 137 -11.32 5.16 -5.56
C GLY A 137 -10.79 6.46 -4.94
N THR A 138 -11.53 7.55 -5.16
CA THR A 138 -11.12 8.92 -4.82
C THR A 138 -12.28 9.79 -4.36
N GLY A 139 -13.39 9.19 -3.95
CA GLY A 139 -14.60 9.89 -3.51
C GLY A 139 -14.51 10.46 -2.08
N ASP A 140 -15.62 10.93 -1.58
CA ASP A 140 -15.72 11.59 -0.26
C ASP A 140 -15.25 10.68 0.90
N ILE A 141 -15.48 9.36 0.79
CA ILE A 141 -15.00 8.38 1.77
C ILE A 141 -13.47 8.41 1.84
N HIS A 142 -12.80 8.52 0.70
CA HIS A 142 -11.34 8.56 0.63
C HIS A 142 -10.77 9.84 1.23
N ILE A 143 -11.43 10.97 1.01
CA ILE A 143 -11.09 12.24 1.68
C ILE A 143 -11.18 12.06 3.19
N SER A 144 -12.29 11.52 3.68
CA SER A 144 -12.48 11.26 5.11
C SER A 144 -11.45 10.30 5.70
N LEU A 145 -11.08 9.24 4.95
CA LEU A 145 -10.07 8.27 5.38
C LEU A 145 -8.69 8.89 5.61
N VAL A 146 -8.28 9.82 4.77
CA VAL A 146 -6.92 10.37 4.79
C VAL A 146 -6.81 11.74 5.44
N GLN A 147 -7.93 12.44 5.66
CA GLN A 147 -7.97 13.82 6.15
C GLN A 147 -7.25 13.99 7.48
N ASP A 148 -7.46 13.08 8.41
CA ASP A 148 -6.93 13.16 9.78
C ASP A 148 -5.66 12.32 9.98
N MET A 149 -5.18 11.66 8.92
CA MET A 149 -3.95 10.87 9.01
C MET A 149 -2.70 11.73 8.82
N PRO A 150 -1.66 11.53 9.61
CA PRO A 150 -0.39 12.25 9.48
C PRO A 150 0.46 11.67 8.35
N LEU A 151 -0.06 11.69 7.13
CA LEU A 151 0.65 11.19 5.96
C LEU A 151 1.87 12.04 5.64
N SER A 152 2.98 11.38 5.33
CA SER A 152 4.15 12.00 4.72
C SER A 152 3.90 12.31 3.24
N GLY A 153 3.09 11.50 2.60
CA GLY A 153 2.70 11.61 1.20
C GLY A 153 2.04 10.34 0.69
N ALA A 154 1.92 10.26 -0.62
CA ALA A 154 1.21 9.17 -1.28
C ALA A 154 1.89 8.70 -2.55
N LEU A 155 1.65 7.43 -2.89
CA LEU A 155 1.86 6.85 -4.21
C LEU A 155 0.51 6.61 -4.87
N ILE A 156 0.44 6.85 -6.18
CA ILE A 156 -0.72 6.53 -7.00
C ILE A 156 -0.33 5.38 -7.93
N VAL A 157 -1.11 4.31 -7.92
CA VAL A 157 -0.92 3.15 -8.78
C VAL A 157 -1.92 3.19 -9.93
N SER A 158 -1.45 3.00 -11.14
CA SER A 158 -2.27 2.89 -12.35
C SER A 158 -1.68 1.85 -13.29
N THR A 159 -2.44 1.52 -14.34
CA THR A 159 -1.95 0.79 -15.50
C THR A 159 -1.85 1.73 -16.72
N PRO A 160 -1.16 1.36 -17.80
CA PRO A 160 -1.07 2.21 -18.97
C PRO A 160 -2.34 2.25 -19.82
N GLN A 161 -3.38 1.51 -19.45
CA GLN A 161 -4.67 1.51 -20.16
C GLN A 161 -5.36 2.88 -20.04
N ASP A 162 -5.93 3.38 -21.13
CA ASP A 162 -6.61 4.67 -21.15
C ASP A 162 -7.70 4.82 -20.11
N VAL A 163 -8.46 3.74 -19.85
CA VAL A 163 -9.50 3.71 -18.82
C VAL A 163 -8.92 3.97 -17.43
N ALA A 164 -7.74 3.42 -17.12
CA ALA A 164 -7.07 3.64 -15.84
C ALA A 164 -6.43 5.03 -15.76
N LEU A 165 -5.84 5.50 -16.87
CA LEU A 165 -5.21 6.82 -16.94
C LEU A 165 -6.21 7.95 -16.70
N ALA A 166 -7.46 7.81 -17.14
CA ALA A 166 -8.52 8.78 -16.87
C ALA A 166 -8.77 9.00 -15.38
N ASP A 167 -8.49 7.99 -14.55
CA ASP A 167 -8.67 8.07 -13.10
C ASP A 167 -7.44 8.58 -12.33
N VAL A 168 -6.29 8.71 -12.98
CA VAL A 168 -5.07 9.25 -12.35
C VAL A 168 -5.29 10.69 -11.89
N GLU A 169 -5.95 11.50 -12.69
CA GLU A 169 -6.31 12.88 -12.33
C GLU A 169 -7.09 12.97 -11.02
N LYS A 170 -8.05 12.07 -10.84
CA LYS A 170 -8.85 12.00 -9.61
C LYS A 170 -7.97 11.68 -8.39
N GLY A 171 -7.00 10.77 -8.54
CA GLY A 171 -6.03 10.46 -7.49
C GLY A 171 -5.14 11.66 -7.14
N VAL A 172 -4.65 12.36 -8.15
CA VAL A 172 -3.86 13.59 -7.96
C VAL A 172 -4.68 14.65 -7.22
N ASN A 173 -5.93 14.87 -7.64
CA ASN A 173 -6.81 15.84 -7.03
C ASN A 173 -7.17 15.48 -5.57
N LEU A 174 -7.28 14.20 -5.24
CA LEU A 174 -7.51 13.76 -3.87
C LEU A 174 -6.41 14.28 -2.92
N PHE A 175 -5.14 14.08 -3.25
CA PHE A 175 -4.04 14.49 -2.39
C PHE A 175 -3.72 15.98 -2.47
N ARG A 176 -4.07 16.66 -3.56
CA ARG A 176 -3.97 18.11 -3.73
C ARG A 176 -5.18 18.89 -3.22
N ASN A 177 -6.22 18.20 -2.75
CA ASN A 177 -7.38 18.81 -2.11
C ASN A 177 -6.93 19.62 -0.89
N GLU A 178 -7.49 20.81 -0.69
CA GLU A 178 -7.14 21.72 0.41
C GLU A 178 -7.27 21.07 1.80
N LYS A 179 -8.22 20.15 1.97
CA LYS A 179 -8.41 19.41 3.23
C LYS A 179 -7.34 18.38 3.51
N ILE A 180 -6.66 17.90 2.50
CA ILE A 180 -5.62 16.86 2.57
C ILE A 180 -4.23 17.49 2.47
N ASP A 181 -3.96 18.15 1.35
CA ASP A 181 -2.70 18.87 1.03
C ASP A 181 -1.45 18.03 1.36
N LYS A 182 -1.37 16.87 0.73
CA LYS A 182 -0.25 15.94 0.92
C LYS A 182 0.53 15.76 -0.37
N LYS A 183 1.84 15.61 -0.22
CA LYS A 183 2.76 15.39 -1.33
C LYS A 183 2.45 14.05 -2.02
N ILE A 184 2.50 14.06 -3.34
CA ILE A 184 2.48 12.84 -4.14
C ILE A 184 3.93 12.50 -4.47
N PHE A 185 4.46 11.41 -3.88
CA PHE A 185 5.84 10.98 -4.12
C PHE A 185 6.04 10.48 -5.54
N GLY A 186 5.00 9.92 -6.13
CA GLY A 186 5.06 9.53 -7.52
C GLY A 186 3.91 8.65 -7.97
N LEU A 187 3.95 8.36 -9.27
CA LEU A 187 3.06 7.45 -9.96
C LEU A 187 3.79 6.13 -10.19
N VAL A 188 3.12 5.02 -9.94
CA VAL A 188 3.61 3.66 -10.22
C VAL A 188 2.78 3.08 -11.36
N GLU A 189 3.43 2.77 -12.47
CA GLU A 189 2.81 2.07 -13.59
C GLU A 189 2.92 0.57 -13.38
N ASN A 190 1.80 -0.05 -13.02
CA ASN A 190 1.70 -1.50 -12.96
C ASN A 190 1.25 -2.04 -14.32
N MET A 191 1.57 -3.30 -14.60
CA MET A 191 1.27 -3.94 -15.89
C MET A 191 1.83 -3.14 -17.07
N ALA A 192 3.02 -2.58 -16.89
CA ALA A 192 3.63 -1.67 -17.86
C ALA A 192 3.98 -2.36 -19.17
N TYR A 193 4.44 -3.59 -19.10
CA TYR A 193 4.79 -4.42 -20.24
C TYR A 193 4.82 -5.89 -19.81
N PHE A 194 4.74 -6.77 -20.78
CA PHE A 194 4.92 -8.22 -20.59
C PHE A 194 6.34 -8.61 -20.99
N THR A 195 7.00 -9.39 -20.12
CA THR A 195 8.30 -9.98 -20.40
C THR A 195 8.19 -11.49 -20.26
N PRO A 196 8.38 -12.29 -21.34
CA PRO A 196 8.41 -13.73 -21.26
C PRO A 196 9.63 -14.23 -20.46
N GLU A 197 9.48 -15.32 -19.72
CA GLU A 197 10.58 -15.89 -18.92
C GLU A 197 11.77 -16.32 -19.76
N ASP A 198 11.49 -16.86 -20.95
CA ASP A 198 12.53 -17.32 -21.91
C ASP A 198 13.17 -16.18 -22.73
N LEU A 199 12.60 -14.98 -22.67
CA LEU A 199 13.06 -13.79 -23.38
C LEU A 199 13.12 -12.57 -22.45
N PRO A 200 14.01 -12.58 -21.44
CA PRO A 200 14.00 -11.57 -20.36
C PRO A 200 14.30 -10.13 -20.84
N ASP A 201 14.89 -9.97 -22.02
CA ASP A 201 15.22 -8.66 -22.57
C ASP A 201 14.11 -8.07 -23.46
N ARG A 202 13.04 -8.83 -23.70
CA ARG A 202 11.94 -8.38 -24.53
C ARG A 202 10.81 -7.78 -23.69
N LYS A 203 10.26 -6.66 -24.19
CA LYS A 203 9.13 -5.97 -23.60
C LYS A 203 8.00 -5.86 -24.61
N TYR A 204 6.83 -6.39 -24.25
CA TYR A 204 5.62 -6.29 -25.03
C TYR A 204 4.64 -5.37 -24.32
N TYR A 205 4.31 -4.24 -24.92
CA TYR A 205 3.42 -3.24 -24.33
C TYR A 205 1.95 -3.55 -24.63
N ILE A 206 1.43 -4.59 -24.01
CA ILE A 206 0.10 -5.15 -24.28
C ILE A 206 -1.01 -4.14 -24.00
N PHE A 207 -0.86 -3.31 -22.97
CA PHE A 207 -1.87 -2.33 -22.54
C PHE A 207 -1.53 -0.89 -22.94
N GLY A 208 -0.56 -0.68 -23.80
CA GLY A 208 -0.07 0.63 -24.22
C GLY A 208 1.28 0.97 -23.62
N LYS A 209 1.96 1.91 -24.25
CA LYS A 209 3.31 2.35 -23.90
C LYS A 209 3.29 3.78 -23.36
N ASP A 210 4.04 4.01 -22.28
CA ASP A 210 4.30 5.33 -21.70
C ASP A 210 3.07 6.12 -21.25
N GLY A 211 1.93 5.45 -21.01
CA GLY A 211 0.71 6.12 -20.56
C GLY A 211 0.87 6.84 -19.22
N CYS A 212 1.44 6.15 -18.22
CA CYS A 212 1.67 6.76 -16.93
C CYS A 212 2.80 7.79 -16.95
N LYS A 213 3.78 7.65 -17.85
CA LYS A 213 4.82 8.67 -18.04
C LYS A 213 4.22 10.00 -18.50
N ARG A 214 3.31 9.95 -19.48
CA ARG A 214 2.60 11.14 -19.93
C ARG A 214 1.80 11.80 -18.82
N MET A 215 1.14 11.02 -17.96
CA MET A 215 0.38 11.54 -16.84
C MET A 215 1.30 12.12 -15.75
N ALA A 216 2.41 11.47 -15.46
CA ALA A 216 3.40 11.97 -14.52
C ALA A 216 3.94 13.33 -14.97
N ASP A 217 4.30 13.45 -16.25
CA ASP A 217 4.77 14.71 -16.83
C ASP A 217 3.69 15.81 -16.80
N LYS A 218 2.45 15.44 -17.11
CA LYS A 218 1.30 16.37 -17.10
C LYS A 218 1.06 16.98 -15.72
N TYR A 219 1.15 16.17 -14.67
CA TYR A 219 0.88 16.63 -13.30
C TYR A 219 2.12 17.02 -12.52
N GLY A 220 3.30 16.93 -13.12
CA GLY A 220 4.56 17.30 -12.48
C GLY A 220 4.94 16.39 -11.32
N ILE A 221 4.62 15.11 -11.41
CA ILE A 221 4.98 14.09 -10.40
C ILE A 221 5.96 13.09 -11.01
N PRO A 222 6.86 12.49 -10.21
CA PRO A 222 7.77 11.47 -10.73
C PRO A 222 7.06 10.19 -11.14
N LEU A 223 7.53 9.54 -12.20
CA LEU A 223 7.22 8.13 -12.46
C LEU A 223 8.24 7.29 -11.69
N LEU A 224 7.82 6.71 -10.57
CA LEU A 224 8.73 6.00 -9.67
C LEU A 224 9.03 4.58 -10.09
N GLY A 225 8.14 3.94 -10.82
CA GLY A 225 8.38 2.56 -11.23
C GLY A 225 7.46 2.12 -12.34
N GLN A 226 7.96 1.15 -13.09
CA GLN A 226 7.23 0.43 -14.12
C GLN A 226 7.34 -1.06 -13.81
N ILE A 227 6.25 -1.66 -13.37
CA ILE A 227 6.22 -3.06 -12.95
C ILE A 227 5.73 -3.92 -14.11
N PRO A 228 6.51 -4.91 -14.55
CA PRO A 228 6.11 -5.78 -15.65
C PRO A 228 5.02 -6.76 -15.26
N ILE A 229 4.29 -7.25 -16.26
CA ILE A 229 3.47 -8.43 -16.14
C ILE A 229 4.39 -9.63 -16.32
N VAL A 230 4.51 -10.45 -15.28
CA VAL A 230 5.18 -11.75 -15.37
C VAL A 230 4.34 -12.78 -14.61
N GLN A 231 4.42 -14.01 -15.03
CA GLN A 231 3.65 -15.11 -14.43
C GLN A 231 3.94 -15.25 -12.93
N GLY A 232 5.16 -15.05 -12.49
CA GLY A 232 5.58 -15.17 -11.10
C GLY A 232 4.89 -14.19 -10.12
N ILE A 233 4.47 -13.00 -10.55
CA ILE A 233 3.72 -12.07 -9.68
C ILE A 233 2.38 -12.67 -9.31
N ARG A 234 1.66 -13.22 -10.29
CA ARG A 234 0.37 -13.86 -10.08
C ARG A 234 0.50 -15.11 -9.21
N GLU A 235 1.42 -15.99 -9.55
CA GLU A 235 1.63 -17.24 -8.80
C GLU A 235 2.05 -16.96 -7.36
N GLY A 236 2.90 -15.97 -7.12
CA GLY A 236 3.27 -15.54 -5.79
C GLY A 236 2.08 -15.07 -4.97
N GLY A 237 1.23 -14.21 -5.54
CA GLY A 237 0.00 -13.74 -4.90
C GLY A 237 -0.98 -14.86 -4.59
N ASP A 238 -1.15 -15.79 -5.51
CA ASP A 238 -2.06 -16.94 -5.34
C ASP A 238 -1.54 -17.94 -4.28
N ASN A 239 -0.24 -18.08 -4.13
CA ASN A 239 0.40 -19.01 -3.20
C ASN A 239 0.77 -18.38 -1.84
N GLY A 240 0.48 -17.09 -1.64
CA GLY A 240 0.79 -16.40 -0.39
C GLY A 240 2.27 -16.08 -0.21
N VAL A 241 3.05 -16.06 -1.30
CA VAL A 241 4.47 -15.69 -1.31
C VAL A 241 4.67 -14.47 -2.22
N PRO A 242 4.94 -13.29 -1.66
CA PRO A 242 5.21 -12.11 -2.48
C PRO A 242 6.45 -12.29 -3.36
N SER A 243 6.35 -11.86 -4.61
CA SER A 243 7.46 -12.00 -5.58
C SER A 243 8.74 -11.29 -5.14
N SER A 244 8.64 -10.19 -4.42
CA SER A 244 9.79 -9.48 -3.84
C SER A 244 10.58 -10.33 -2.83
N ALA A 245 9.96 -11.33 -2.22
CA ALA A 245 10.64 -12.24 -1.31
C ALA A 245 11.57 -13.22 -2.03
N SER A 246 11.35 -13.46 -3.33
CA SER A 246 12.08 -14.46 -4.13
C SER A 246 13.18 -13.86 -5.01
N GLY A 247 13.24 -12.56 -5.20
CA GLY A 247 14.19 -11.90 -6.10
C GLY A 247 13.82 -12.04 -7.59
N GLY A 248 14.82 -12.06 -8.47
CA GLY A 248 14.62 -12.13 -9.92
C GLY A 248 14.20 -10.80 -10.54
N ILE A 249 13.67 -10.83 -11.77
CA ILE A 249 13.25 -9.63 -12.52
C ILE A 249 12.22 -8.82 -11.74
N ILE A 250 11.28 -9.49 -11.09
CA ILE A 250 10.23 -8.83 -10.30
C ILE A 250 10.82 -8.24 -9.03
N GLY A 251 11.65 -9.00 -8.32
CA GLY A 251 12.35 -8.51 -7.13
C GLY A 251 13.16 -7.25 -7.43
N GLU A 252 13.84 -7.21 -8.58
CA GLU A 252 14.58 -6.03 -9.05
C GLU A 252 13.66 -4.84 -9.34
N ALA A 253 12.51 -5.05 -9.97
CA ALA A 253 11.56 -3.98 -10.28
C ALA A 253 11.02 -3.34 -8.99
N PHE A 254 10.67 -4.13 -7.99
CA PHE A 254 10.21 -3.61 -6.71
C PHE A 254 11.33 -3.03 -5.86
N ALA A 255 12.54 -3.60 -5.92
CA ALA A 255 13.71 -3.01 -5.27
C ALA A 255 14.04 -1.63 -5.84
N ASP A 256 13.95 -1.46 -7.16
CA ASP A 256 14.13 -0.16 -7.82
C ASP A 256 13.05 0.85 -7.40
N LEU A 257 11.79 0.42 -7.35
CA LEU A 257 10.69 1.24 -6.85
C LEU A 257 10.94 1.67 -5.39
N ALA A 258 11.37 0.74 -4.54
CA ALA A 258 11.67 1.03 -3.15
C ALA A 258 12.79 2.07 -3.01
N ARG A 259 13.89 1.92 -3.76
CA ARG A 259 15.00 2.90 -3.77
C ARG A 259 14.52 4.29 -4.19
N LYS A 260 13.70 4.37 -5.23
CA LYS A 260 13.16 5.65 -5.72
C LYS A 260 12.19 6.29 -4.74
N LEU A 261 11.37 5.49 -4.06
CA LEU A 261 10.49 6.00 -3.00
C LEU A 261 11.31 6.60 -1.84
N VAL A 262 12.32 5.88 -1.37
CA VAL A 262 13.20 6.35 -0.30
C VAL A 262 13.84 7.68 -0.70
N ALA A 263 14.35 7.80 -1.92
CA ALA A 263 14.95 9.04 -2.41
C ALA A 263 13.96 10.21 -2.43
N GLU A 264 12.71 9.97 -2.84
CA GLU A 264 11.67 11.03 -2.84
C GLU A 264 11.25 11.42 -1.42
N VAL A 265 11.15 10.48 -0.50
CA VAL A 265 10.82 10.74 0.90
C VAL A 265 11.92 11.55 1.59
N GLU A 266 13.18 11.28 1.31
CA GLU A 266 14.31 12.00 1.89
C GLU A 266 14.45 13.44 1.38
N LYS A 267 13.87 13.77 0.22
CA LYS A 267 13.83 15.15 -0.30
C LYS A 267 12.78 16.02 0.39
N ALA A 268 11.84 15.43 1.07
CA ALA A 268 10.71 16.13 1.66
C ALA A 268 11.05 16.84 2.99
#